data_4283c66693535c1f7a4a2465c7bcb02f
#
_entry.id   4283c66693535c1f7a4a2465c7bcb02f
#
_cell.length_a   1.000
_cell.length_b   1.000
_cell.length_c   1.000
_cell.angle_alpha   90.00
_cell.angle_beta   90.00
_cell.angle_gamma   90.00
#
_symmetry.space_group_name_H-M   'P 1'
#
loop_
_entity.id
_entity.type
_entity.pdbx_description
1 polymer ?
#
loop_
_entity_poly.entity_id
_entity_poly.type
_entity_poly.pdbx_seq_one_letter_code
_entity_poly.pdbx_strand_id
1 'polypeptide(L)'
;LTDEHSMRIGKRVENGKAEQSGVLGNKQCRSLILDSGSLVVKVYRREIFMDSGIRFPEHIFYEDNAISDAVLLQAHHYEYIPEVMYFYYQHEASTVHTISRERCEDRMAAGRGILENAKKFGYLETYRPEICFEYTMLFYVNTLFSYMVGKGHKSLSFIRKMGNELKEAFPDFADNPYYQERVNAEQKKMIAMQQRSTAAFVLYYKALWTWRNFRKKHFGKK
;
A
#
# COMPACT_ATOMS: atom_id res chain seq x y z
N LEU A 1 -10.50 15.35 -7.82
CA LEU A 1 -9.75 15.06 -9.05
C LEU A 1 -9.97 16.17 -10.06
N THR A 2 -8.94 16.53 -10.77
CA THR A 2 -8.97 17.57 -11.83
C THR A 2 -8.31 17.04 -13.09
N ASP A 3 -8.66 17.60 -14.24
CA ASP A 3 -8.03 17.36 -15.52
C ASP A 3 -6.95 18.42 -15.83
N GLU A 4 -6.36 18.38 -17.03
CA GLU A 4 -5.34 19.31 -17.50
C GLU A 4 -5.79 20.78 -17.59
N HIS A 5 -7.09 21.03 -17.56
CA HIS A 5 -7.67 22.37 -17.51
C HIS A 5 -8.12 22.77 -16.10
N SER A 6 -7.68 22.02 -15.08
CA SER A 6 -8.09 22.20 -13.68
C SER A 6 -9.59 22.11 -13.44
N MET A 7 -10.31 21.47 -14.35
CA MET A 7 -11.73 21.24 -14.20
C MET A 7 -12.00 20.06 -13.27
N ARG A 8 -13.03 20.17 -12.45
CA ARG A 8 -13.47 19.09 -11.58
C ARG A 8 -14.02 17.94 -12.41
N ILE A 9 -13.38 16.77 -12.35
CA ILE A 9 -13.92 15.55 -12.98
C ILE A 9 -14.89 14.79 -12.06
N GLY A 10 -15.43 15.48 -11.07
CA GLY A 10 -16.60 15.06 -10.29
C GLY A 10 -16.35 14.03 -9.19
N LYS A 11 -15.14 13.49 -9.04
CA LYS A 11 -14.88 12.49 -8.00
C LYS A 11 -14.28 13.13 -6.76
N ARG A 12 -15.01 13.07 -5.65
CA ARG A 12 -14.48 13.33 -4.31
C ARG A 12 -13.84 12.05 -3.77
N VAL A 13 -12.64 12.18 -3.19
CA VAL A 13 -11.96 11.10 -2.46
C VAL A 13 -11.74 11.60 -1.04
N GLU A 14 -12.18 10.83 -0.06
CA GLU A 14 -11.94 11.10 1.35
C GLU A 14 -10.65 10.41 1.78
N ASN A 15 -9.76 11.16 2.44
CA ASN A 15 -8.47 10.70 2.90
C ASN A 15 -8.36 10.74 4.44
N GLY A 16 -9.45 10.54 5.12
CA GLY A 16 -9.57 10.51 6.57
C GLY A 16 -11.02 10.30 6.96
N LYS A 17 -11.25 10.12 8.24
CA LYS A 17 -12.57 9.86 8.81
C LYS A 17 -12.77 10.73 10.05
N ALA A 18 -13.98 11.23 10.25
CA ALA A 18 -14.31 12.08 11.40
C ALA A 18 -13.99 11.42 12.76
N GLU A 19 -14.19 10.10 12.86
CA GLU A 19 -13.89 9.34 14.07
C GLU A 19 -12.40 9.21 14.40
N GLN A 20 -11.51 9.62 13.49
CA GLN A 20 -10.06 9.68 13.72
C GLN A 20 -9.64 10.98 14.43
N SER A 21 -10.54 12.01 14.46
CA SER A 21 -10.25 13.31 15.06
C SER A 21 -10.12 13.25 16.58
N GLY A 22 -9.35 14.18 17.11
CA GLY A 22 -9.14 14.39 18.54
C GLY A 22 -7.76 13.95 19.04
N VAL A 23 -7.63 13.79 20.34
CA VAL A 23 -6.43 13.28 20.97
C VAL A 23 -6.20 11.82 20.57
N LEU A 24 -4.99 11.52 20.10
CA LEU A 24 -4.66 10.20 19.58
C LEU A 24 -4.44 9.19 20.71
N GLY A 25 -5.45 8.37 20.96
CA GLY A 25 -5.33 7.15 21.75
C GLY A 25 -5.13 5.92 20.87
N ASN A 26 -4.97 4.75 21.46
CA ASN A 26 -4.71 3.50 20.73
C ASN A 26 -5.74 3.21 19.62
N LYS A 27 -7.02 3.52 19.84
CA LYS A 27 -8.09 3.31 18.85
C LYS A 27 -7.89 4.17 17.61
N GLN A 28 -7.59 5.46 17.79
CA GLN A 28 -7.35 6.39 16.69
C GLN A 28 -6.06 6.03 15.94
N CYS A 29 -4.98 5.70 16.66
CA CYS A 29 -3.72 5.25 16.07
C CYS A 29 -3.91 4.01 15.19
N ARG A 30 -4.64 2.98 15.65
CA ARG A 30 -4.96 1.79 14.85
C ARG A 30 -5.72 2.15 13.57
N SER A 31 -6.72 3.03 13.67
CA SER A 31 -7.48 3.49 12.51
C SER A 31 -6.60 4.31 11.55
N LEU A 32 -5.70 5.13 12.05
CA LEU A 32 -4.79 5.93 11.22
C LEU A 32 -3.74 5.09 10.51
N ILE A 33 -3.21 4.03 11.12
CA ILE A 33 -2.31 3.09 10.45
C ILE A 33 -3.03 2.42 9.28
N LEU A 34 -4.24 1.91 9.50
CA LEU A 34 -4.99 1.15 8.49
C LEU A 34 -5.60 1.99 7.38
N ASP A 35 -5.92 3.24 7.66
CA ASP A 35 -6.64 4.14 6.77
C ASP A 35 -6.06 5.56 6.84
N SER A 36 -4.74 5.68 6.76
CA SER A 36 -4.03 6.96 6.85
C SER A 36 -4.39 7.92 5.72
N GLY A 37 -4.77 7.40 4.57
CA GLY A 37 -4.89 8.19 3.36
C GLY A 37 -3.53 8.72 2.86
N SER A 38 -3.55 9.60 1.87
CA SER A 38 -2.33 10.14 1.30
C SER A 38 -1.67 11.18 2.22
N LEU A 39 -0.35 11.12 2.29
CA LEU A 39 0.46 12.06 3.09
C LEU A 39 0.32 13.52 2.58
N VAL A 40 0.22 13.70 1.25
CA VAL A 40 0.21 15.04 0.60
C VAL A 40 -1.08 15.84 0.83
N VAL A 41 -2.15 15.22 1.34
CA VAL A 41 -3.42 15.92 1.65
C VAL A 41 -3.52 16.32 3.11
N LYS A 42 -2.42 16.31 3.84
CA LYS A 42 -2.34 16.62 5.27
C LYS A 42 -1.44 17.80 5.53
N VAL A 43 -1.74 18.54 6.57
CA VAL A 43 -0.89 19.60 7.13
C VAL A 43 -0.33 19.11 8.46
N TYR A 44 0.96 19.21 8.63
CA TYR A 44 1.69 18.70 9.80
C TYR A 44 2.34 19.86 10.56
N ARG A 45 2.40 19.74 11.88
CA ARG A 45 3.30 20.58 12.66
C ARG A 45 4.74 20.24 12.27
N ARG A 46 5.56 21.27 12.05
CA ARG A 46 6.95 21.12 11.61
C ARG A 46 7.78 20.27 12.57
N GLU A 47 7.53 20.41 13.85
CA GLU A 47 8.22 19.70 14.93
C GLU A 47 8.14 18.18 14.78
N ILE A 48 7.03 17.65 14.24
CA ILE A 48 6.87 16.21 13.97
C ILE A 48 8.01 15.67 13.09
N PHE A 49 8.47 16.44 12.12
CA PHE A 49 9.56 16.03 11.23
C PHE A 49 10.94 16.44 11.78
N MET A 50 11.04 17.61 12.38
CA MET A 50 12.34 18.15 12.81
C MET A 50 12.88 17.40 14.04
N ASP A 51 12.01 17.11 15.00
CA ASP A 51 12.42 16.58 16.30
C ASP A 51 12.39 15.05 16.35
N SER A 52 11.58 14.40 15.53
CA SER A 52 11.44 12.94 15.52
C SER A 52 12.61 12.19 14.88
N GLY A 53 13.38 12.84 14.03
CA GLY A 53 14.40 12.18 13.21
C GLY A 53 13.84 11.30 12.08
N ILE A 54 12.53 11.41 11.77
CA ILE A 54 11.93 10.78 10.60
C ILE A 54 12.43 11.49 9.35
N ARG A 55 12.82 10.71 8.34
CA ARG A 55 13.26 11.24 7.04
C ARG A 55 12.64 10.42 5.93
N PHE A 56 12.33 11.09 4.84
CA PHE A 56 11.96 10.41 3.59
C PHE A 56 13.16 9.60 3.09
N PRO A 57 12.98 8.33 2.74
CA PRO A 57 14.04 7.59 2.06
C PRO A 57 14.32 8.21 0.69
N GLU A 58 15.61 8.32 0.35
CA GLU A 58 16.06 8.93 -0.89
C GLU A 58 16.04 7.91 -2.04
N HIS A 59 15.82 8.41 -3.26
CA HIS A 59 15.94 7.63 -4.50
C HIS A 59 15.02 6.42 -4.64
N ILE A 60 13.89 6.38 -3.92
CA ILE A 60 12.85 5.38 -4.12
C ILE A 60 11.49 6.03 -4.39
N PHE A 61 10.63 5.36 -5.13
CA PHE A 61 9.21 5.69 -5.19
C PHE A 61 8.47 5.08 -3.98
N TYR A 62 7.33 5.68 -3.63
CA TYR A 62 6.55 5.31 -2.43
C TYR A 62 7.24 5.69 -1.11
N GLU A 63 8.12 6.67 -1.15
CA GLU A 63 8.83 7.22 0.00
C GLU A 63 7.89 7.73 1.09
N ASP A 64 6.74 8.26 0.68
CA ASP A 64 5.66 8.69 1.57
C ASP A 64 5.05 7.52 2.36
N ASN A 65 4.83 6.38 1.69
CA ASN A 65 4.31 5.18 2.36
C ASN A 65 5.28 4.62 3.39
N ALA A 66 6.59 4.74 3.15
CA ALA A 66 7.61 4.24 4.08
C ALA A 66 7.57 4.92 5.46
N ILE A 67 7.10 6.17 5.53
CA ILE A 67 7.13 6.99 6.77
C ILE A 67 5.75 7.39 7.29
N SER A 68 4.69 7.16 6.54
CA SER A 68 3.34 7.63 6.85
C SER A 68 2.90 7.29 8.28
N ASP A 69 3.00 6.02 8.66
CA ASP A 69 2.61 5.55 9.99
C ASP A 69 3.48 6.18 11.08
N ALA A 70 4.80 6.24 10.85
CA ALA A 70 5.73 6.83 11.82
C ALA A 70 5.41 8.30 12.08
N VAL A 71 5.11 9.08 11.03
CA VAL A 71 4.74 10.50 11.15
C VAL A 71 3.43 10.66 11.92
N LEU A 72 2.42 9.88 11.58
CA LEU A 72 1.11 9.94 12.24
C LEU A 72 1.19 9.56 13.72
N LEU A 73 2.00 8.57 14.07
CA LEU A 73 2.18 8.12 15.45
C LEU A 73 3.04 9.06 16.31
N GLN A 74 3.74 10.03 15.72
CA GLN A 74 4.39 11.12 16.47
C GLN A 74 3.43 12.25 16.83
N ALA A 75 2.25 12.30 16.20
CA ALA A 75 1.24 13.31 16.52
C ALA A 75 0.52 12.96 17.83
N HIS A 76 0.17 13.98 18.61
CA HIS A 76 -0.68 13.83 19.80
C HIS A 76 -2.14 14.09 19.49
N HIS A 77 -2.41 14.75 18.38
CA HIS A 77 -3.74 15.19 17.98
C HIS A 77 -3.88 15.13 16.46
N TYR A 78 -5.03 14.72 15.98
CA TYR A 78 -5.38 14.68 14.56
C TYR A 78 -6.75 15.31 14.36
N GLU A 79 -6.92 16.10 13.30
CA GLU A 79 -8.20 16.66 12.90
C GLU A 79 -8.54 16.32 11.46
N TYR A 80 -9.74 15.78 11.27
CA TYR A 80 -10.31 15.58 9.97
C TYR A 80 -11.06 16.82 9.51
N ILE A 81 -10.70 17.34 8.34
CA ILE A 81 -11.34 18.49 7.71
C ILE A 81 -12.22 17.98 6.57
N PRO A 82 -13.59 18.11 6.66
CA PRO A 82 -14.49 17.55 5.65
C PRO A 82 -14.54 18.37 4.35
N GLU A 83 -14.00 19.58 4.33
CA GLU A 83 -13.96 20.44 3.17
C GLU A 83 -12.97 19.95 2.13
N VAL A 84 -13.28 20.19 0.84
CA VAL A 84 -12.35 19.88 -0.26
C VAL A 84 -11.31 20.98 -0.37
N MET A 85 -10.10 20.71 0.10
CA MET A 85 -8.99 21.68 0.12
C MET A 85 -7.86 21.33 -0.85
N TYR A 86 -7.85 20.12 -1.42
CA TYR A 86 -6.82 19.67 -2.33
C TYR A 86 -7.41 19.18 -3.64
N PHE A 87 -6.90 19.68 -4.76
CA PHE A 87 -7.30 19.28 -6.10
C PHE A 87 -6.19 18.45 -6.72
N TYR A 88 -6.40 17.14 -6.78
CA TYR A 88 -5.42 16.22 -7.34
C TYR A 88 -5.55 16.17 -8.86
N TYR A 89 -4.57 16.74 -9.52
CA TYR A 89 -4.49 16.75 -10.99
C TYR A 89 -4.10 15.36 -11.53
N GLN A 90 -4.88 14.87 -12.45
CA GLN A 90 -4.63 13.59 -13.14
C GLN A 90 -4.19 13.85 -14.57
N HIS A 91 -3.03 13.35 -14.97
CA HIS A 91 -2.55 13.40 -16.34
C HIS A 91 -1.96 12.05 -16.78
N GLU A 92 -1.99 11.76 -18.10
CA GLU A 92 -1.58 10.47 -18.66
C GLU A 92 -0.10 10.15 -18.42
N ALA A 93 0.76 11.17 -18.38
CA ALA A 93 2.19 11.04 -18.13
C ALA A 93 2.54 10.87 -16.63
N SER A 94 1.55 10.68 -15.75
CA SER A 94 1.81 10.50 -14.32
C SER A 94 2.66 9.24 -14.09
N THR A 95 3.71 9.39 -13.28
CA THR A 95 4.66 8.34 -12.93
C THR A 95 4.02 7.14 -12.22
N VAL A 96 2.86 7.33 -11.59
CA VAL A 96 2.11 6.25 -10.91
C VAL A 96 1.57 5.18 -11.87
N HIS A 97 1.47 5.48 -13.18
CA HIS A 97 0.98 4.55 -14.19
C HIS A 97 2.08 3.60 -14.72
N THR A 98 3.35 3.87 -14.43
CA THR A 98 4.46 3.03 -14.90
C THR A 98 4.64 1.82 -13.98
N ILE A 99 4.37 0.64 -14.51
CA ILE A 99 4.63 -0.62 -13.82
C ILE A 99 5.95 -1.22 -14.36
N SER A 100 7.00 -1.13 -13.55
CA SER A 100 8.29 -1.74 -13.85
C SER A 100 8.77 -2.60 -12.67
N ARG A 101 9.83 -3.37 -12.89
CA ARG A 101 10.46 -4.14 -11.81
C ARG A 101 11.07 -3.23 -10.75
N GLU A 102 11.72 -2.15 -11.17
CA GLU A 102 12.32 -1.14 -10.28
C GLU A 102 11.25 -0.54 -9.37
N ARG A 103 10.08 -0.20 -9.93
CA ARG A 103 8.94 0.30 -9.12
C ARG A 103 8.45 -0.74 -8.10
N CYS A 104 8.51 -2.02 -8.44
CA CYS A 104 8.18 -3.08 -7.49
C CYS A 104 9.25 -3.19 -6.39
N GLU A 105 10.53 -3.05 -6.73
CA GLU A 105 11.64 -3.05 -5.77
C GLU A 105 11.55 -1.83 -4.83
N ASP A 106 11.23 -0.65 -5.35
CA ASP A 106 10.99 0.57 -4.56
C ASP A 106 9.83 0.38 -3.56
N ARG A 107 8.72 -0.21 -4.02
CA ARG A 107 7.58 -0.49 -3.13
C ARG A 107 7.93 -1.51 -2.04
N MET A 108 8.77 -2.49 -2.36
CA MET A 108 9.32 -3.40 -1.35
C MET A 108 10.21 -2.65 -0.36
N ALA A 109 11.05 -1.73 -0.83
CA ALA A 109 11.89 -0.89 0.02
C ALA A 109 11.02 -0.01 0.95
N ALA A 110 9.98 0.62 0.42
CA ALA A 110 9.03 1.38 1.23
C ALA A 110 8.33 0.51 2.30
N GLY A 111 7.92 -0.71 1.94
CA GLY A 111 7.36 -1.66 2.90
C GLY A 111 8.34 -2.03 4.02
N ARG A 112 9.63 -2.25 3.70
CA ARG A 112 10.67 -2.44 4.75
C ARG A 112 10.77 -1.22 5.65
N GLY A 113 10.68 -0.01 5.09
CA GLY A 113 10.67 1.24 5.84
C GLY A 113 9.56 1.31 6.89
N ILE A 114 8.36 0.80 6.59
CA ILE A 114 7.27 0.67 7.58
C ILE A 114 7.74 -0.17 8.78
N LEU A 115 8.29 -1.36 8.53
CA LEU A 115 8.72 -2.27 9.59
C LEU A 115 9.92 -1.73 10.38
N GLU A 116 10.89 -1.13 9.69
CA GLU A 116 12.07 -0.52 10.29
C GLU A 116 11.69 0.65 11.21
N ASN A 117 10.79 1.53 10.75
CA ASN A 117 10.28 2.64 11.57
C ASN A 117 9.47 2.11 12.75
N ALA A 118 8.63 1.08 12.57
CA ALA A 118 7.88 0.48 13.65
C ALA A 118 8.78 -0.07 14.78
N LYS A 119 9.91 -0.68 14.41
CA LYS A 119 10.93 -1.15 15.35
C LYS A 119 11.68 0.02 15.99
N LYS A 120 12.18 0.96 15.16
CA LYS A 120 12.96 2.11 15.60
C LYS A 120 12.25 2.97 16.64
N PHE A 121 10.95 3.22 16.41
CA PHE A 121 10.13 4.06 17.29
C PHE A 121 9.35 3.28 18.35
N GLY A 122 9.53 1.96 18.44
CA GLY A 122 9.02 1.11 19.52
C GLY A 122 7.51 0.83 19.49
N TYR A 123 6.83 1.04 18.38
CA TYR A 123 5.39 0.82 18.31
C TYR A 123 4.98 -0.51 17.64
N LEU A 124 5.95 -1.31 17.19
CA LEU A 124 5.67 -2.58 16.50
C LEU A 124 4.80 -3.52 17.34
N GLU A 125 5.14 -3.73 18.61
CA GLU A 125 4.41 -4.67 19.48
C GLU A 125 3.00 -4.17 19.79
N THR A 126 2.84 -2.86 19.99
CA THR A 126 1.53 -2.24 20.30
C THR A 126 0.55 -2.32 19.12
N TYR A 127 1.06 -2.17 17.90
CA TYR A 127 0.25 -2.13 16.66
C TYR A 127 0.62 -3.23 15.68
N ARG A 128 1.11 -4.37 16.19
CA ARG A 128 1.59 -5.48 15.36
C ARG A 128 0.58 -5.95 14.30
N PRO A 129 -0.71 -6.11 14.60
CA PRO A 129 -1.69 -6.52 13.58
C PRO A 129 -1.83 -5.50 12.45
N GLU A 130 -1.86 -4.21 12.77
CA GLU A 130 -1.98 -3.12 11.80
C GLU A 130 -0.72 -3.03 10.93
N ILE A 131 0.45 -3.00 11.55
CA ILE A 131 1.76 -2.93 10.86
C ILE A 131 1.98 -4.17 9.98
N CYS A 132 1.64 -5.36 10.48
CA CYS A 132 1.70 -6.59 9.69
C CYS A 132 0.80 -6.48 8.44
N PHE A 133 -0.40 -5.93 8.56
CA PHE A 133 -1.32 -5.75 7.45
C PHE A 133 -0.77 -4.74 6.44
N GLU A 134 -0.35 -3.54 6.87
CA GLU A 134 0.20 -2.51 5.98
C GLU A 134 1.48 -2.98 5.27
N TYR A 135 2.39 -3.63 6.00
CA TYR A 135 3.56 -4.27 5.41
C TYR A 135 3.14 -5.31 4.35
N THR A 136 2.24 -6.21 4.71
CA THR A 136 1.77 -7.27 3.80
C THR A 136 1.15 -6.68 2.53
N MET A 137 0.35 -5.62 2.66
CA MET A 137 -0.30 -4.98 1.51
C MET A 137 0.70 -4.25 0.63
N LEU A 138 1.54 -3.39 1.21
CA LEU A 138 2.48 -2.59 0.43
C LEU A 138 3.61 -3.43 -0.14
N PHE A 139 4.33 -4.14 0.75
CA PHE A 139 5.51 -4.91 0.39
C PHE A 139 5.17 -6.06 -0.57
N TYR A 140 4.07 -6.79 -0.31
CA TYR A 140 3.83 -8.06 -0.97
C TYR A 140 2.60 -8.05 -1.88
N VAL A 141 1.39 -7.83 -1.37
CA VAL A 141 0.17 -8.02 -2.17
C VAL A 141 0.13 -7.08 -3.37
N ASN A 142 0.25 -5.77 -3.12
CA ASN A 142 0.22 -4.78 -4.19
C ASN A 142 1.40 -4.93 -5.14
N THR A 143 2.57 -5.29 -4.63
CA THR A 143 3.78 -5.49 -5.42
C THR A 143 3.68 -6.73 -6.29
N LEU A 144 3.24 -7.87 -5.74
CA LEU A 144 3.06 -9.12 -6.47
C LEU A 144 2.09 -8.94 -7.64
N PHE A 145 0.92 -8.40 -7.38
CA PHE A 145 -0.10 -8.23 -8.43
C PHE A 145 0.28 -7.16 -9.45
N SER A 146 0.91 -6.06 -9.04
CA SER A 146 1.49 -5.09 -9.98
C SER A 146 2.56 -5.73 -10.86
N TYR A 147 3.48 -6.49 -10.27
CA TYR A 147 4.51 -7.20 -11.03
C TYR A 147 3.90 -8.16 -12.05
N MET A 148 2.84 -8.91 -11.67
CA MET A 148 2.17 -9.84 -12.56
C MET A 148 1.44 -9.17 -13.72
N VAL A 149 0.83 -7.99 -13.50
CA VAL A 149 0.16 -7.19 -14.55
C VAL A 149 1.17 -6.52 -15.49
N GLY A 150 2.33 -6.11 -14.99
CA GLY A 150 3.38 -5.45 -15.77
C GLY A 150 3.79 -6.26 -17.01
N LYS A 151 4.34 -5.59 -18.02
CA LYS A 151 4.82 -6.23 -19.24
C LYS A 151 6.13 -7.01 -18.99
N GLY A 152 6.45 -7.96 -19.87
CA GLY A 152 7.71 -8.69 -19.89
C GLY A 152 7.71 -10.00 -19.10
N HIS A 153 8.91 -10.61 -19.03
CA HIS A 153 9.13 -11.90 -18.38
C HIS A 153 8.96 -11.82 -16.86
N LYS A 154 8.30 -12.83 -16.29
CA LYS A 154 8.11 -12.94 -14.83
C LYS A 154 9.18 -13.82 -14.20
N SER A 155 10.08 -13.21 -13.46
CA SER A 155 11.13 -13.91 -12.73
C SER A 155 10.56 -14.70 -11.55
N LEU A 156 10.67 -16.02 -11.60
CA LEU A 156 10.22 -16.88 -10.50
C LEU A 156 11.05 -16.65 -9.23
N SER A 157 12.33 -16.36 -9.37
CA SER A 157 13.21 -16.07 -8.22
C SER A 157 12.81 -14.78 -7.52
N PHE A 158 12.46 -13.74 -8.28
CA PHE A 158 11.97 -12.47 -7.71
C PHE A 158 10.65 -12.66 -6.94
N ILE A 159 9.67 -13.36 -7.52
CA ILE A 159 8.39 -13.64 -6.87
C ILE A 159 8.60 -14.50 -5.61
N ARG A 160 9.50 -15.50 -5.66
CA ARG A 160 9.83 -16.33 -4.50
C ARG A 160 10.49 -15.52 -3.40
N LYS A 161 11.42 -14.62 -3.75
CA LYS A 161 12.07 -13.71 -2.80
C LYS A 161 11.04 -12.88 -2.03
N MET A 162 10.08 -12.26 -2.72
CA MET A 162 9.00 -11.49 -2.06
C MET A 162 8.23 -12.35 -1.05
N GLY A 163 7.82 -13.55 -1.45
CA GLY A 163 7.05 -14.45 -0.58
C GLY A 163 7.84 -14.94 0.63
N ASN A 164 9.14 -15.21 0.47
CA ASN A 164 10.00 -15.64 1.58
C ASN A 164 10.24 -14.50 2.57
N GLU A 165 10.56 -13.31 2.09
CA GLU A 165 10.81 -12.14 2.92
C GLU A 165 9.56 -11.72 3.72
N LEU A 166 8.36 -11.85 3.13
CA LEU A 166 7.12 -11.66 3.89
C LEU A 166 7.00 -12.67 5.05
N LYS A 167 7.29 -13.95 4.79
CA LYS A 167 7.23 -14.99 5.84
C LYS A 167 8.30 -14.81 6.93
N GLU A 168 9.47 -14.30 6.58
CA GLU A 168 10.51 -13.96 7.54
C GLU A 168 10.07 -12.81 8.44
N ALA A 169 9.44 -11.78 7.87
CA ALA A 169 8.95 -10.63 8.63
C ALA A 169 7.71 -10.97 9.48
N PHE A 170 6.75 -11.66 8.88
CA PHE A 170 5.47 -12.01 9.51
C PHE A 170 5.03 -13.42 9.09
N PRO A 171 5.49 -14.47 9.79
CA PRO A 171 5.14 -15.85 9.45
C PRO A 171 3.65 -16.15 9.56
N ASP A 172 2.95 -15.40 10.38
CA ASP A 172 1.53 -15.48 10.69
C ASP A 172 0.65 -14.46 9.90
N PHE A 173 1.20 -13.84 8.85
CA PHE A 173 0.49 -12.78 8.09
C PHE A 173 -0.89 -13.24 7.58
N ALA A 174 -1.02 -14.52 7.23
CA ALA A 174 -2.26 -15.08 6.71
C ALA A 174 -3.39 -15.16 7.76
N ASP A 175 -3.04 -15.24 9.05
CA ASP A 175 -3.97 -15.28 10.17
C ASP A 175 -4.34 -13.88 10.68
N ASN A 176 -3.71 -12.84 10.12
CA ASN A 176 -3.97 -11.45 10.48
C ASN A 176 -5.45 -11.09 10.20
N PRO A 177 -6.20 -10.54 11.20
CA PRO A 177 -7.62 -10.25 11.05
C PRO A 177 -7.92 -9.27 9.90
N TYR A 178 -7.09 -8.25 9.72
CA TYR A 178 -7.26 -7.28 8.63
C TYR A 178 -6.96 -7.87 7.26
N TYR A 179 -5.99 -8.78 7.17
CA TYR A 179 -5.77 -9.56 5.95
C TYR A 179 -6.98 -10.42 5.61
N GLN A 180 -7.56 -11.08 6.61
CA GLN A 180 -8.75 -11.91 6.41
C GLN A 180 -9.99 -11.09 6.05
N GLU A 181 -10.15 -9.89 6.57
CA GLU A 181 -11.29 -9.03 6.29
C GLU A 181 -11.15 -8.28 4.96
N ARG A 182 -9.98 -7.65 4.71
CA ARG A 182 -9.80 -6.66 3.64
C ARG A 182 -9.25 -7.22 2.33
N VAL A 183 -8.57 -8.37 2.35
CA VAL A 183 -8.08 -9.03 1.13
C VAL A 183 -9.16 -9.93 0.55
N ASN A 184 -9.46 -9.76 -0.74
CA ASN A 184 -10.52 -10.55 -1.37
C ASN A 184 -10.13 -12.03 -1.54
N ALA A 185 -11.15 -12.90 -1.62
CA ALA A 185 -10.97 -14.35 -1.65
C ALA A 185 -10.12 -14.85 -2.83
N GLU A 186 -10.22 -14.19 -4.00
CA GLU A 186 -9.43 -14.56 -5.17
C GLU A 186 -7.94 -14.27 -4.95
N GLN A 187 -7.62 -13.09 -4.41
CA GLN A 187 -6.24 -12.75 -4.06
C GLN A 187 -5.67 -13.69 -3.00
N LYS A 188 -6.44 -13.97 -1.93
CA LYS A 188 -6.00 -14.94 -0.89
C LYS A 188 -5.70 -16.31 -1.48
N LYS A 189 -6.56 -16.82 -2.37
CA LYS A 189 -6.32 -18.09 -3.09
C LYS A 189 -5.02 -18.06 -3.91
N MET A 190 -4.79 -16.98 -4.66
CA MET A 190 -3.58 -16.83 -5.48
C MET A 190 -2.32 -16.70 -4.60
N ILE A 191 -2.40 -15.97 -3.50
CA ILE A 191 -1.32 -15.82 -2.53
C ILE A 191 -0.97 -17.18 -1.90
N ALA A 192 -1.98 -17.93 -1.44
CA ALA A 192 -1.78 -19.28 -0.90
C ALA A 192 -1.13 -20.22 -1.93
N MET A 193 -1.51 -20.12 -3.19
CA MET A 193 -0.87 -20.86 -4.28
C MET A 193 0.59 -20.44 -4.48
N GLN A 194 0.89 -19.12 -4.48
CA GLN A 194 2.26 -18.62 -4.61
C GLN A 194 3.14 -19.10 -3.47
N GLN A 195 2.61 -19.10 -2.24
CA GLN A 195 3.32 -19.55 -1.04
C GLN A 195 3.65 -21.05 -1.07
N ARG A 196 2.85 -21.86 -1.76
CA ARG A 196 3.11 -23.30 -1.97
C ARG A 196 4.01 -23.55 -3.18
N SER A 197 3.73 -22.88 -4.30
CA SER A 197 4.47 -23.05 -5.55
C SER A 197 4.39 -21.79 -6.41
N THR A 198 5.48 -21.05 -6.46
CA THR A 198 5.61 -19.86 -7.32
C THR A 198 5.36 -20.19 -8.80
N ALA A 199 5.82 -21.35 -9.28
CA ALA A 199 5.61 -21.75 -10.69
C ALA A 199 4.13 -22.00 -10.98
N ALA A 200 3.43 -22.74 -10.11
CA ALA A 200 1.98 -22.98 -10.25
C ALA A 200 1.20 -21.66 -10.23
N PHE A 201 1.53 -20.74 -9.33
CA PHE A 201 0.92 -19.43 -9.28
C PHE A 201 1.09 -18.65 -10.59
N VAL A 202 2.31 -18.58 -11.14
CA VAL A 202 2.57 -17.83 -12.38
C VAL A 202 1.84 -18.44 -13.57
N LEU A 203 1.79 -19.77 -13.68
CA LEU A 203 1.04 -20.46 -14.72
C LEU A 203 -0.46 -20.20 -14.61
N TYR A 204 -1.02 -20.36 -13.41
CA TYR A 204 -2.43 -20.10 -13.13
C TYR A 204 -2.81 -18.65 -13.44
N TYR A 205 -2.01 -17.70 -12.99
CA TYR A 205 -2.26 -16.27 -13.21
C TYR A 205 -2.27 -15.94 -14.71
N LYS A 206 -1.30 -16.44 -15.47
CA LYS A 206 -1.24 -16.24 -16.93
C LYS A 206 -2.45 -16.84 -17.63
N ALA A 207 -2.82 -18.08 -17.29
CA ALA A 207 -3.99 -18.74 -17.88
C ALA A 207 -5.29 -17.96 -17.57
N LEU A 208 -5.48 -17.55 -16.31
CA LEU A 208 -6.64 -16.77 -15.88
C LEU A 208 -6.73 -15.43 -16.61
N TRP A 209 -5.62 -14.70 -16.75
CA TRP A 209 -5.61 -13.41 -17.45
C TRP A 209 -5.82 -13.54 -18.94
N THR A 210 -5.24 -14.56 -19.58
CA THR A 210 -5.48 -14.87 -20.99
C THR A 210 -6.96 -15.16 -21.24
N TRP A 211 -7.57 -15.97 -20.38
CA TRP A 211 -9.00 -16.29 -20.47
C TRP A 211 -9.89 -15.04 -20.23
N ARG A 212 -9.59 -14.22 -19.24
CA ARG A 212 -10.32 -12.97 -18.98
C ARG A 212 -10.24 -11.99 -20.14
N ASN A 213 -9.05 -11.82 -20.72
CA ASN A 213 -8.84 -10.96 -21.88
C ASN A 213 -9.59 -11.49 -23.11
N PHE A 214 -9.54 -12.81 -23.34
CA PHE A 214 -10.32 -13.46 -24.38
C PHE A 214 -11.82 -13.22 -24.22
N ARG A 215 -12.36 -13.45 -23.02
CA ARG A 215 -13.77 -13.17 -22.72
C ARG A 215 -14.14 -11.70 -22.96
N LYS A 216 -13.33 -10.77 -22.48
CA LYS A 216 -13.57 -9.33 -22.67
C LYS A 216 -13.60 -8.96 -24.15
N LYS A 217 -12.69 -9.53 -24.94
CA LYS A 217 -12.61 -9.27 -26.39
C LYS A 217 -13.81 -9.84 -27.17
N HIS A 218 -14.30 -11.02 -26.80
CA HIS A 218 -15.32 -11.73 -27.59
C HIS A 218 -16.74 -11.62 -27.03
N PHE A 219 -16.90 -11.37 -25.75
CA PHE A 219 -18.20 -11.34 -25.07
C PHE A 219 -18.41 -10.07 -24.22
N GLY A 220 -17.43 -9.16 -24.14
CA GLY A 220 -17.60 -7.86 -23.49
C GLY A 220 -18.60 -7.04 -24.30
N LYS A 221 -19.73 -6.69 -23.73
CA LYS A 221 -20.64 -5.71 -24.33
C LYS A 221 -19.88 -4.41 -24.54
N LYS A 222 -20.05 -3.83 -25.75
CA LYS A 222 -19.64 -2.46 -26.08
C LYS A 222 -20.30 -1.46 -25.15
#